data_b7535cafdca77caf3a46e499e8d3457a
#
_entry.id   b7535cafdca77caf3a46e499e8d3457a
#
_cell.length_a   1.000
_cell.length_b   1.000
_cell.length_c   1.000
_cell.angle_alpha   90.00
_cell.angle_beta   90.00
_cell.angle_gamma   90.00
#
_symmetry.space_group_name_H-M   'P 1'
#
loop_
_entity.id
_entity.type
_entity.pdbx_description
1 polymer ?
#
loop_
_entity_poly.entity_id
_entity_poly.type
_entity_poly.pdbx_seq_one_letter_code
_entity_poly.pdbx_strand_id
1 'polypeptide(L)'
;MATSLKKSTPKINENEEESFTYAAQVTSSHVVSMTLRSVVELGVFEILAKAGSGAKLSPTQIVQQMPTKNSEAPTMLDRILRLLATHSLLDCSVVADDSGSLQRLYSLSDVSKHFVCNEDGVSLGPMMALLHDKVFLDSWSQLKDAILEGGGTAFNRVHGMQIFEYAGLEPRFNQVFNSAMFNNTTIISKNILDSYKGFQQLKQLVDVGGGLGVTLNLITSRYPHIKAINFDLPHVIQHAPHYPGVEHVGGDMFESVPKGDAILMKFILHDWSDEQCLKLLKNCYEATPNDGKVIAVDAVLPIMPEISTSMKSNCQSDVNMMTLVSPGGKERTEAEFIALATKAGFSGIRYESFVCNYWVMEFFK
;
A
#
# COMPACT_ATOMS: atom_id res chain seq x y z
N MET A 1 -19.80 11.09 58.35
CA MET A 1 -18.37 10.71 58.24
C MET A 1 -18.29 9.52 57.30
N ALA A 2 -17.85 9.73 56.07
CA ALA A 2 -17.66 8.66 55.10
C ALA A 2 -16.20 8.18 55.23
N THR A 3 -16.03 6.96 55.73
CA THR A 3 -14.73 6.29 55.86
C THR A 3 -14.25 5.89 54.47
N SER A 4 -13.24 6.58 53.99
CA SER A 4 -12.47 6.21 52.79
C SER A 4 -11.75 4.88 53.04
N LEU A 5 -12.23 3.82 52.42
CA LEU A 5 -11.51 2.55 52.33
C LEU A 5 -10.28 2.76 51.43
N LYS A 6 -9.09 2.87 52.04
CA LYS A 6 -7.82 2.76 51.32
C LYS A 6 -7.75 1.32 50.77
N LYS A 7 -8.04 1.15 49.48
CA LYS A 7 -7.68 -0.06 48.76
C LYS A 7 -6.17 -0.11 48.65
N SER A 8 -5.52 -1.04 49.37
CA SER A 8 -4.14 -1.42 49.11
C SER A 8 -4.11 -2.15 47.77
N THR A 9 -3.78 -1.47 46.71
CA THR A 9 -3.45 -2.12 45.43
C THR A 9 -2.14 -2.90 45.61
N PRO A 10 -2.09 -4.19 45.32
CA PRO A 10 -0.82 -4.90 45.21
C PRO A 10 0.06 -4.16 44.24
N LYS A 11 1.34 -4.01 44.55
CA LYS A 11 2.33 -3.47 43.58
C LYS A 11 2.50 -4.53 42.48
N ILE A 12 1.71 -4.39 41.39
CA ILE A 12 1.96 -5.10 40.15
C ILE A 12 3.27 -4.52 39.61
N ASN A 13 4.14 -5.38 39.09
CA ASN A 13 5.37 -4.96 38.44
C ASN A 13 4.97 -4.11 37.20
N GLU A 14 5.40 -2.86 37.14
CA GLU A 14 5.03 -1.91 36.07
C GLU A 14 5.25 -2.51 34.67
N ASN A 15 6.33 -3.30 34.50
CA ASN A 15 6.60 -3.99 33.24
C ASN A 15 5.58 -5.10 32.90
N GLU A 16 5.02 -5.77 33.90
CA GLU A 16 3.98 -6.81 33.68
C GLU A 16 2.65 -6.18 33.31
N GLU A 17 2.29 -5.05 33.93
CA GLU A 17 1.08 -4.30 33.62
C GLU A 17 1.14 -3.69 32.22
N GLU A 18 2.28 -3.12 31.82
CA GLU A 18 2.49 -2.57 30.48
C GLU A 18 2.44 -3.68 29.41
N SER A 19 3.09 -4.82 29.65
CA SER A 19 3.05 -5.95 28.71
C SER A 19 1.65 -6.53 28.55
N PHE A 20 0.88 -6.66 29.64
CA PHE A 20 -0.51 -7.07 29.57
C PHE A 20 -1.37 -6.07 28.79
N THR A 21 -1.20 -4.77 29.05
CA THR A 21 -1.93 -3.70 28.38
C THR A 21 -1.64 -3.73 26.87
N TYR A 22 -0.37 -3.92 26.47
CA TYR A 22 -0.01 -4.05 25.07
C TYR A 22 -0.61 -5.31 24.42
N ALA A 23 -0.57 -6.46 25.11
CA ALA A 23 -1.23 -7.67 24.62
C ALA A 23 -2.75 -7.48 24.42
N ALA A 24 -3.42 -6.83 25.37
CA ALA A 24 -4.84 -6.49 25.25
C ALA A 24 -5.11 -5.55 24.06
N GLN A 25 -4.24 -4.56 23.84
CA GLN A 25 -4.33 -3.67 22.68
C GLN A 25 -4.20 -4.46 21.36
N VAL A 26 -3.25 -5.39 21.26
CA VAL A 26 -3.05 -6.22 20.07
C VAL A 26 -4.26 -7.07 19.75
N THR A 27 -4.94 -7.65 20.76
CA THR A 27 -6.18 -8.41 20.53
C THR A 27 -7.31 -7.59 19.89
N SER A 28 -7.28 -6.26 20.06
CA SER A 28 -8.28 -5.32 19.55
C SER A 28 -7.77 -4.46 18.41
N SER A 29 -6.60 -4.77 17.83
CA SER A 29 -5.94 -3.94 16.83
C SER A 29 -6.80 -3.67 15.58
N HIS A 30 -7.66 -4.63 15.21
CA HIS A 30 -8.62 -4.47 14.09
C HIS A 30 -9.58 -3.28 14.28
N VAL A 31 -9.88 -2.88 15.53
CA VAL A 31 -10.79 -1.75 15.79
C VAL A 31 -10.23 -0.45 15.23
N VAL A 32 -8.91 -0.25 15.30
CA VAL A 32 -8.27 0.97 14.77
C VAL A 32 -8.40 1.04 13.26
N SER A 33 -8.08 -0.04 12.56
CA SER A 33 -8.13 -0.06 11.10
C SER A 33 -9.57 0.04 10.57
N MET A 34 -10.53 -0.61 11.23
CA MET A 34 -11.95 -0.56 10.84
C MET A 34 -12.58 0.82 11.13
N THR A 35 -12.20 1.48 12.22
CA THR A 35 -12.65 2.85 12.49
C THR A 35 -12.00 3.86 11.55
N LEU A 36 -10.72 3.70 11.20
CA LEU A 36 -10.06 4.53 10.20
C LEU A 36 -10.74 4.41 8.83
N ARG A 37 -11.05 3.19 8.40
CA ARG A 37 -11.84 2.95 7.19
C ARG A 37 -13.17 3.72 7.23
N SER A 38 -13.92 3.61 8.31
CA SER A 38 -15.21 4.30 8.46
C SER A 38 -15.07 5.81 8.37
N VAL A 39 -14.02 6.39 8.94
CA VAL A 39 -13.73 7.84 8.90
C VAL A 39 -13.40 8.29 7.48
N VAL A 40 -12.64 7.48 6.73
CA VAL A 40 -12.34 7.72 5.31
C VAL A 40 -13.64 7.65 4.48
N GLU A 41 -14.44 6.61 4.64
CA GLU A 41 -15.71 6.44 3.92
C GLU A 41 -16.74 7.56 4.22
N LEU A 42 -16.72 8.09 5.45
CA LEU A 42 -17.57 9.22 5.87
C LEU A 42 -17.06 10.58 5.36
N GLY A 43 -15.87 10.64 4.74
CA GLY A 43 -15.28 11.88 4.24
C GLY A 43 -14.85 12.87 5.33
N VAL A 44 -14.56 12.39 6.54
CA VAL A 44 -14.22 13.25 7.68
C VAL A 44 -12.89 13.98 7.46
N PHE A 45 -11.92 13.32 6.87
CA PHE A 45 -10.62 13.95 6.58
C PHE A 45 -10.75 15.04 5.51
N GLU A 46 -11.60 14.84 4.51
CA GLU A 46 -11.93 15.86 3.50
C GLU A 46 -12.65 17.07 4.12
N ILE A 47 -13.56 16.82 5.08
CA ILE A 47 -14.23 17.89 5.83
C ILE A 47 -13.21 18.73 6.61
N LEU A 48 -12.29 18.07 7.32
CA LEU A 48 -11.23 18.76 8.05
C LEU A 48 -10.26 19.51 7.12
N ALA A 49 -9.91 18.92 5.98
CA ALA A 49 -9.05 19.57 4.98
C ALA A 49 -9.70 20.83 4.39
N LYS A 50 -10.99 20.77 4.05
CA LYS A 50 -11.75 21.91 3.52
C LYS A 50 -11.88 23.06 4.52
N ALA A 51 -11.86 22.80 5.80
CA ALA A 51 -11.87 23.83 6.83
C ALA A 51 -10.60 24.70 6.85
N GLY A 52 -9.53 24.25 6.19
CA GLY A 52 -8.27 24.96 6.02
C GLY A 52 -7.14 24.44 6.90
N SER A 53 -5.92 24.86 6.57
CA SER A 53 -4.71 24.42 7.30
C SER A 53 -4.78 24.85 8.77
N GLY A 54 -4.60 23.86 9.68
CA GLY A 54 -4.65 24.08 11.13
C GLY A 54 -6.05 24.32 11.71
N ALA A 55 -7.11 24.29 10.89
CA ALA A 55 -8.48 24.38 11.38
C ALA A 55 -8.82 23.20 12.28
N LYS A 56 -9.57 23.47 13.34
CA LYS A 56 -10.01 22.50 14.34
C LYS A 56 -11.52 22.52 14.41
N LEU A 57 -12.13 21.35 14.21
CA LEU A 57 -13.59 21.22 14.26
C LEU A 57 -14.03 20.31 15.40
N SER A 58 -15.16 20.65 16.02
CA SER A 58 -15.83 19.74 16.94
C SER A 58 -16.57 18.63 16.18
N PRO A 59 -16.88 17.50 16.82
CA PRO A 59 -17.69 16.44 16.21
C PRO A 59 -19.03 16.95 15.67
N THR A 60 -19.66 17.88 16.36
CA THR A 60 -20.91 18.51 15.92
C THR A 60 -20.72 19.30 14.61
N GLN A 61 -19.66 20.10 14.50
CA GLN A 61 -19.35 20.86 13.28
C GLN A 61 -18.99 19.95 12.09
N ILE A 62 -18.36 18.79 12.36
CA ILE A 62 -18.08 17.80 11.32
C ILE A 62 -19.39 17.16 10.85
N VAL A 63 -20.22 16.68 11.78
CA VAL A 63 -21.49 16.01 11.46
C VAL A 63 -22.46 16.94 10.73
N GLN A 64 -22.47 18.25 10.99
CA GLN A 64 -23.27 19.23 10.25
C GLN A 64 -22.96 19.27 8.74
N GLN A 65 -21.79 18.80 8.34
CA GLN A 65 -21.37 18.71 6.93
C GLN A 65 -21.60 17.32 6.32
N MET A 66 -22.14 16.37 7.09
CA MET A 66 -22.40 14.99 6.67
C MET A 66 -23.89 14.79 6.33
N PRO A 67 -24.23 13.91 5.38
CA PRO A 67 -25.62 13.62 5.01
C PRO A 67 -26.26 12.66 6.02
N THR A 68 -26.38 13.07 7.29
CA THR A 68 -26.98 12.25 8.36
C THR A 68 -28.11 12.97 9.07
N LYS A 69 -29.10 12.18 9.53
CA LYS A 69 -30.19 12.63 10.40
C LYS A 69 -30.08 12.01 11.81
N ASN A 70 -29.01 11.29 12.08
CA ASN A 70 -28.79 10.63 13.36
C ASN A 70 -28.39 11.67 14.42
N SER A 71 -29.23 11.92 15.41
CA SER A 71 -28.95 12.84 16.53
C SER A 71 -27.75 12.42 17.38
N GLU A 72 -27.41 11.12 17.43
CA GLU A 72 -26.29 10.58 18.18
C GLU A 72 -24.96 10.63 17.40
N ALA A 73 -24.98 11.00 16.11
CA ALA A 73 -23.80 11.01 15.25
C ALA A 73 -22.62 11.80 15.85
N PRO A 74 -22.79 13.00 16.44
CA PRO A 74 -21.68 13.72 17.05
C PRO A 74 -21.02 12.96 18.19
N THR A 75 -21.82 12.32 19.06
CA THR A 75 -21.32 11.53 20.18
C THR A 75 -20.58 10.26 19.71
N MET A 76 -21.14 9.57 18.71
CA MET A 76 -20.49 8.41 18.10
C MET A 76 -19.19 8.79 17.43
N LEU A 77 -19.19 9.88 16.66
CA LEU A 77 -18.02 10.37 15.95
C LEU A 77 -16.92 10.79 16.94
N ASP A 78 -17.25 11.49 18.03
CA ASP A 78 -16.26 11.86 19.06
C ASP A 78 -15.51 10.64 19.62
N ARG A 79 -16.22 9.53 19.85
CA ARG A 79 -15.59 8.29 20.34
C ARG A 79 -14.59 7.72 19.34
N ILE A 80 -14.93 7.72 18.06
CA ILE A 80 -14.09 7.24 16.95
C ILE A 80 -12.87 8.16 16.79
N LEU A 81 -13.08 9.48 16.70
CA LEU A 81 -11.99 10.44 16.50
C LEU A 81 -11.01 10.46 17.68
N ARG A 82 -11.51 10.30 18.91
CA ARG A 82 -10.68 10.16 20.10
C ARG A 82 -9.78 8.92 20.02
N LEU A 83 -10.29 7.77 19.56
CA LEU A 83 -9.47 6.58 19.32
C LEU A 83 -8.38 6.86 18.28
N LEU A 84 -8.74 7.44 17.14
CA LEU A 84 -7.77 7.75 16.09
C LEU A 84 -6.70 8.76 16.54
N ALA A 85 -7.07 9.71 17.40
CA ALA A 85 -6.12 10.65 17.98
C ALA A 85 -5.11 9.96 18.92
N THR A 86 -5.50 8.91 19.67
CA THR A 86 -4.55 8.11 20.47
C THR A 86 -3.54 7.34 19.62
N HIS A 87 -3.82 7.16 18.33
CA HIS A 87 -2.92 6.53 17.35
C HIS A 87 -2.23 7.55 16.43
N SER A 88 -2.22 8.85 16.79
CA SER A 88 -1.62 9.93 16.00
C SER A 88 -2.18 10.07 14.58
N LEU A 89 -3.37 9.52 14.33
CA LEU A 89 -4.08 9.63 13.05
C LEU A 89 -4.88 10.94 12.94
N LEU A 90 -5.03 11.66 14.04
CA LEU A 90 -5.62 12.99 14.15
C LEU A 90 -4.94 13.74 15.29
N ASP A 91 -4.88 15.06 15.18
CA ASP A 91 -4.58 15.91 16.33
C ASP A 91 -5.88 16.24 17.09
N CYS A 92 -5.77 16.34 18.42
CA CYS A 92 -6.87 16.68 19.29
C CYS A 92 -6.48 17.76 20.29
N SER A 93 -7.37 18.71 20.52
CA SER A 93 -7.25 19.70 21.60
C SER A 93 -8.58 19.82 22.34
N VAL A 94 -8.50 20.29 23.61
CA VAL A 94 -9.68 20.51 24.45
C VAL A 94 -9.83 22.00 24.69
N VAL A 95 -11.05 22.49 24.50
CA VAL A 95 -11.43 23.88 24.81
C VAL A 95 -12.63 23.90 25.74
N ALA A 96 -12.77 24.93 26.55
CA ALA A 96 -14.01 25.20 27.28
C ALA A 96 -14.96 25.97 26.36
N ASP A 97 -16.22 25.57 26.30
CA ASP A 97 -17.28 26.37 25.65
C ASP A 97 -17.76 27.51 26.56
N ASP A 98 -18.68 28.34 26.05
CA ASP A 98 -19.22 29.48 26.79
C ASP A 98 -19.95 29.09 28.09
N SER A 99 -20.34 27.81 28.24
CA SER A 99 -20.94 27.25 29.47
C SER A 99 -19.91 26.71 30.44
N GLY A 100 -18.61 26.67 30.05
CA GLY A 100 -17.53 26.04 30.80
C GLY A 100 -17.44 24.52 30.61
N SER A 101 -18.24 23.93 29.72
CA SER A 101 -18.16 22.52 29.36
C SER A 101 -16.94 22.27 28.45
N LEU A 102 -16.23 21.17 28.69
CA LEU A 102 -15.06 20.80 27.89
C LEU A 102 -15.47 20.13 26.58
N GLN A 103 -14.97 20.65 25.48
CA GLN A 103 -15.20 20.13 24.13
C GLN A 103 -13.89 19.75 23.46
N ARG A 104 -13.87 18.59 22.79
CA ARG A 104 -12.74 18.19 21.95
C ARG A 104 -12.90 18.80 20.55
N LEU A 105 -11.77 19.30 20.03
CA LEU A 105 -11.63 19.77 18.65
C LEU A 105 -10.56 18.93 17.97
N TYR A 106 -10.84 18.52 16.74
CA TYR A 106 -9.97 17.66 15.93
C TYR A 106 -9.46 18.39 14.68
N SER A 107 -8.23 18.09 14.31
CA SER A 107 -7.58 18.54 13.08
C SER A 107 -6.80 17.42 12.43
N LEU A 108 -6.45 17.60 11.16
CA LEU A 108 -5.58 16.67 10.46
C LEU A 108 -4.20 16.64 11.11
N SER A 109 -3.67 15.43 11.32
CA SER A 109 -2.25 15.18 11.59
C SER A 109 -1.48 15.02 10.28
N ASP A 110 -0.16 14.94 10.34
CA ASP A 110 0.65 14.65 9.15
C ASP A 110 0.32 13.29 8.53
N VAL A 111 -0.12 12.32 9.36
CA VAL A 111 -0.52 10.99 8.87
C VAL A 111 -1.85 11.05 8.13
N SER A 112 -2.87 11.70 8.67
CA SER A 112 -4.19 11.73 8.06
C SER A 112 -4.25 12.51 6.74
N LYS A 113 -3.29 13.40 6.48
CA LYS A 113 -3.16 14.10 5.19
C LYS A 113 -3.00 13.14 4.01
N HIS A 114 -2.41 11.97 4.22
CA HIS A 114 -2.25 10.96 3.18
C HIS A 114 -3.56 10.27 2.77
N PHE A 115 -4.62 10.42 3.56
CA PHE A 115 -5.97 9.91 3.24
C PHE A 115 -6.86 10.96 2.59
N VAL A 116 -6.43 12.22 2.51
CA VAL A 116 -7.08 13.29 1.75
C VAL A 116 -6.55 13.28 0.33
N CYS A 117 -7.44 13.45 -0.66
CA CYS A 117 -7.01 13.57 -2.05
C CYS A 117 -6.07 14.77 -2.23
N ASN A 118 -4.90 14.50 -2.82
CA ASN A 118 -3.91 15.53 -3.16
C ASN A 118 -4.30 16.28 -4.45
N GLU A 119 -3.39 17.11 -4.97
CA GLU A 119 -3.58 17.88 -6.22
C GLU A 119 -3.85 17.02 -7.46
N ASP A 120 -3.42 15.75 -7.42
CA ASP A 120 -3.68 14.75 -8.49
C ASP A 120 -5.01 14.02 -8.29
N GLY A 121 -5.74 14.31 -7.24
CA GLY A 121 -6.98 13.63 -6.88
C GLY A 121 -6.78 12.22 -6.32
N VAL A 122 -5.57 11.88 -5.82
CA VAL A 122 -5.22 10.56 -5.30
C VAL A 122 -4.92 10.61 -3.80
N SER A 123 -5.19 9.47 -3.11
CA SER A 123 -4.93 9.29 -1.68
C SER A 123 -4.71 7.81 -1.35
N LEU A 124 -4.39 7.50 -0.09
CA LEU A 124 -4.34 6.11 0.42
C LEU A 124 -5.73 5.52 0.73
N GLY A 125 -6.80 6.30 0.63
CA GLY A 125 -8.17 5.82 0.88
C GLY A 125 -8.57 4.61 0.03
N PRO A 126 -8.36 4.62 -1.30
CA PRO A 126 -8.66 3.47 -2.16
C PRO A 126 -7.86 2.20 -1.82
N MET A 127 -6.60 2.33 -1.39
CA MET A 127 -5.81 1.18 -0.93
C MET A 127 -6.41 0.60 0.37
N MET A 128 -6.83 1.45 1.29
CA MET A 128 -7.53 1.00 2.50
C MET A 128 -8.85 0.31 2.15
N ALA A 129 -9.62 0.84 1.20
CA ALA A 129 -10.85 0.22 0.75
C ALA A 129 -10.62 -1.19 0.18
N LEU A 130 -9.54 -1.39 -0.60
CA LEU A 130 -9.16 -2.70 -1.13
C LEU A 130 -8.77 -3.68 -0.03
N LEU A 131 -7.85 -3.29 0.86
CA LEU A 131 -7.34 -4.18 1.92
C LEU A 131 -8.44 -4.57 2.94
N HIS A 132 -9.48 -3.75 3.07
CA HIS A 132 -10.64 -4.02 3.92
C HIS A 132 -11.88 -4.45 3.11
N ASP A 133 -11.74 -4.74 1.82
CA ASP A 133 -12.84 -5.31 1.05
C ASP A 133 -13.20 -6.71 1.59
N LYS A 134 -14.49 -7.03 1.54
CA LYS A 134 -14.98 -8.33 2.01
C LYS A 134 -14.24 -9.51 1.37
N VAL A 135 -13.90 -9.39 0.09
CA VAL A 135 -13.16 -10.41 -0.67
C VAL A 135 -11.81 -10.72 -0.01
N PHE A 136 -11.09 -9.69 0.45
CA PHE A 136 -9.82 -9.87 1.17
C PHE A 136 -10.04 -10.32 2.63
N LEU A 137 -10.97 -9.69 3.33
CA LEU A 137 -11.23 -10.02 4.74
C LEU A 137 -11.66 -11.48 4.93
N ASP A 138 -12.48 -12.02 4.03
CA ASP A 138 -12.92 -13.42 4.07
C ASP A 138 -11.73 -14.40 3.95
N SER A 139 -10.71 -14.02 3.15
CA SER A 139 -9.51 -14.85 2.94
C SER A 139 -8.72 -15.09 4.22
N TRP A 140 -8.66 -14.11 5.12
CA TRP A 140 -7.92 -14.24 6.39
C TRP A 140 -8.41 -15.40 7.27
N SER A 141 -9.67 -15.79 7.15
CA SER A 141 -10.24 -16.93 7.88
C SER A 141 -9.56 -18.25 7.55
N GLN A 142 -8.94 -18.37 6.37
CA GLN A 142 -8.30 -19.58 5.86
C GLN A 142 -6.76 -19.58 6.02
N LEU A 143 -6.18 -18.54 6.61
CA LEU A 143 -4.72 -18.45 6.75
C LEU A 143 -4.13 -19.62 7.55
N LYS A 144 -4.76 -19.99 8.68
CA LYS A 144 -4.32 -21.12 9.48
C LYS A 144 -4.30 -22.42 8.68
N ASP A 145 -5.38 -22.67 7.93
CA ASP A 145 -5.54 -23.91 7.18
C ASP A 145 -4.64 -23.93 5.94
N ALA A 146 -4.34 -22.78 5.33
CA ALA A 146 -3.34 -22.66 4.28
C ALA A 146 -1.94 -23.02 4.79
N ILE A 147 -1.57 -22.66 6.02
CA ILE A 147 -0.29 -23.02 6.64
C ILE A 147 -0.23 -24.53 6.95
N LEU A 148 -1.30 -25.10 7.47
CA LEU A 148 -1.31 -26.51 7.93
C LEU A 148 -1.42 -27.51 6.79
N GLU A 149 -2.16 -27.19 5.76
CA GLU A 149 -2.55 -28.15 4.70
C GLU A 149 -1.87 -27.82 3.36
N GLY A 150 -1.37 -26.59 3.17
CA GLY A 150 -0.84 -26.14 1.88
C GLY A 150 -1.95 -26.00 0.82
N GLY A 151 -1.61 -26.18 -0.45
CA GLY A 151 -2.59 -26.22 -1.54
C GLY A 151 -3.00 -24.84 -2.07
N GLY A 152 -2.20 -23.81 -1.89
CA GLY A 152 -2.43 -22.46 -2.39
C GLY A 152 -2.51 -21.41 -1.27
N THR A 153 -2.80 -20.17 -1.66
CA THR A 153 -2.98 -19.07 -0.71
C THR A 153 -4.33 -19.18 0.01
N ALA A 154 -4.49 -18.46 1.11
CA ALA A 154 -5.78 -18.37 1.77
C ALA A 154 -6.88 -17.81 0.84
N PHE A 155 -6.52 -16.89 -0.06
CA PHE A 155 -7.41 -16.38 -1.10
C PHE A 155 -7.90 -17.50 -2.04
N ASN A 156 -6.98 -18.34 -2.56
CA ASN A 156 -7.35 -19.48 -3.41
C ASN A 156 -8.32 -20.45 -2.71
N ARG A 157 -8.12 -20.68 -1.41
CA ARG A 157 -8.98 -21.59 -0.62
C ARG A 157 -10.41 -21.08 -0.49
N VAL A 158 -10.59 -19.75 -0.36
CA VAL A 158 -11.92 -19.13 -0.24
C VAL A 158 -12.60 -18.97 -1.58
N HIS A 159 -11.86 -18.52 -2.60
CA HIS A 159 -12.44 -18.05 -3.86
C HIS A 159 -12.26 -19.06 -5.02
N GLY A 160 -11.47 -20.13 -4.83
CA GLY A 160 -11.27 -21.21 -5.83
C GLY A 160 -10.36 -20.85 -6.99
N MET A 161 -9.79 -19.61 -7.00
CA MET A 161 -8.94 -19.09 -8.09
C MET A 161 -7.95 -18.06 -7.56
N GLN A 162 -7.04 -17.59 -8.41
CA GLN A 162 -6.08 -16.55 -8.05
C GLN A 162 -6.71 -15.16 -8.12
N ILE A 163 -6.12 -14.18 -7.40
CA ILE A 163 -6.66 -12.82 -7.28
C ILE A 163 -6.82 -12.12 -8.64
N PHE A 164 -5.84 -12.25 -9.55
CA PHE A 164 -5.90 -11.58 -10.86
C PHE A 164 -6.99 -12.18 -11.76
N GLU A 165 -7.25 -13.49 -11.66
CA GLU A 165 -8.35 -14.17 -12.32
C GLU A 165 -9.69 -13.73 -11.73
N TYR A 166 -9.80 -13.71 -10.40
CA TYR A 166 -11.00 -13.27 -9.70
C TYR A 166 -11.37 -11.81 -10.03
N ALA A 167 -10.39 -10.92 -10.04
CA ALA A 167 -10.61 -9.53 -10.42
C ALA A 167 -11.11 -9.39 -11.86
N GLY A 168 -10.67 -10.25 -12.77
CA GLY A 168 -11.17 -10.27 -14.15
C GLY A 168 -12.62 -10.72 -14.29
N LEU A 169 -13.14 -11.50 -13.34
CA LEU A 169 -14.49 -12.08 -13.35
C LEU A 169 -15.50 -11.30 -12.51
N GLU A 170 -15.06 -10.56 -11.49
CA GLU A 170 -15.92 -9.83 -10.56
C GLU A 170 -15.79 -8.30 -10.75
N PRO A 171 -16.71 -7.65 -11.50
CA PRO A 171 -16.56 -6.25 -11.91
C PRO A 171 -16.45 -5.24 -10.75
N ARG A 172 -17.20 -5.44 -9.66
CA ARG A 172 -17.15 -4.57 -8.48
C ARG A 172 -15.76 -4.62 -7.85
N PHE A 173 -15.23 -5.82 -7.61
CA PHE A 173 -13.91 -6.00 -7.01
C PHE A 173 -12.82 -5.48 -7.95
N ASN A 174 -12.94 -5.71 -9.25
CA ASN A 174 -12.05 -5.16 -10.26
C ASN A 174 -11.97 -3.62 -10.17
N GLN A 175 -13.11 -2.95 -10.02
CA GLN A 175 -13.13 -1.49 -9.86
C GLN A 175 -12.39 -1.04 -8.59
N VAL A 176 -12.62 -1.71 -7.46
CA VAL A 176 -11.94 -1.42 -6.19
C VAL A 176 -10.43 -1.64 -6.33
N PHE A 177 -10.03 -2.78 -6.91
CA PHE A 177 -8.63 -3.13 -7.15
C PHE A 177 -7.94 -2.10 -8.05
N ASN A 178 -8.52 -1.79 -9.21
CA ASN A 178 -7.96 -0.85 -10.16
C ASN A 178 -7.86 0.57 -9.58
N SER A 179 -8.85 1.01 -8.79
CA SER A 179 -8.80 2.30 -8.11
C SER A 179 -7.67 2.36 -7.09
N ALA A 180 -7.48 1.30 -6.29
CA ALA A 180 -6.39 1.21 -5.33
C ALA A 180 -5.02 1.25 -6.03
N MET A 181 -4.85 0.44 -7.09
CA MET A 181 -3.61 0.39 -7.86
C MET A 181 -3.31 1.73 -8.54
N PHE A 182 -4.30 2.40 -9.14
CA PHE A 182 -4.13 3.70 -9.75
C PHE A 182 -3.63 4.76 -8.75
N ASN A 183 -4.29 4.86 -7.59
CA ASN A 183 -3.92 5.83 -6.56
C ASN A 183 -2.51 5.56 -6.01
N ASN A 184 -2.25 4.31 -5.63
CA ASN A 184 -0.95 3.91 -5.08
C ASN A 184 0.19 4.11 -6.10
N THR A 185 -0.03 3.68 -7.35
CA THR A 185 0.94 3.86 -8.44
C THR A 185 1.24 5.35 -8.69
N THR A 186 0.22 6.20 -8.73
CA THR A 186 0.40 7.63 -8.95
C THR A 186 1.25 8.27 -7.83
N ILE A 187 0.92 7.98 -6.56
CA ILE A 187 1.66 8.50 -5.40
C ILE A 187 3.12 8.05 -5.47
N ILE A 188 3.37 6.76 -5.62
CA ILE A 188 4.72 6.19 -5.56
C ILE A 188 5.55 6.60 -6.77
N SER A 189 5.00 6.54 -7.98
CA SER A 189 5.74 6.90 -9.20
C SER A 189 6.15 8.37 -9.24
N LYS A 190 5.33 9.29 -8.71
CA LYS A 190 5.72 10.71 -8.57
C LYS A 190 6.90 10.88 -7.61
N ASN A 191 6.86 10.25 -6.46
CA ASN A 191 7.97 10.28 -5.51
C ASN A 191 9.25 9.64 -6.09
N ILE A 192 9.13 8.56 -6.87
CA ILE A 192 10.27 7.97 -7.61
C ILE A 192 10.85 8.98 -8.61
N LEU A 193 10.01 9.63 -9.40
CA LEU A 193 10.44 10.62 -10.39
C LEU A 193 11.18 11.80 -9.76
N ASP A 194 10.88 12.17 -8.53
CA ASP A 194 11.55 13.26 -7.83
C ASP A 194 12.93 12.85 -7.28
N SER A 195 13.08 11.61 -6.84
CA SER A 195 14.31 11.12 -6.20
C SER A 195 15.23 10.35 -7.15
N TYR A 196 14.70 9.53 -8.05
CA TYR A 196 15.47 8.68 -8.95
C TYR A 196 15.71 9.36 -10.30
N LYS A 197 16.97 9.40 -10.74
CA LYS A 197 17.39 10.10 -11.99
C LYS A 197 17.75 9.15 -13.13
N GLY A 198 17.66 7.85 -12.91
CA GLY A 198 18.10 6.85 -13.89
C GLY A 198 17.27 6.76 -15.18
N PHE A 199 16.16 7.51 -15.28
CA PHE A 199 15.38 7.61 -16.52
C PHE A 199 15.93 8.63 -17.53
N GLN A 200 16.73 9.61 -17.09
CA GLN A 200 17.09 10.80 -17.89
C GLN A 200 17.76 10.49 -19.23
N GLN A 201 18.55 9.43 -19.30
CA GLN A 201 19.35 9.08 -20.50
C GLN A 201 18.73 7.95 -21.33
N LEU A 202 17.61 7.39 -20.91
CA LEU A 202 16.96 6.29 -21.62
C LEU A 202 16.33 6.80 -22.92
N LYS A 203 16.44 6.01 -23.99
CA LYS A 203 15.74 6.24 -25.26
C LYS A 203 14.49 5.36 -25.37
N GLN A 204 14.57 4.15 -24.84
CA GLN A 204 13.47 3.18 -24.83
C GLN A 204 13.33 2.52 -23.45
N LEU A 205 12.12 2.55 -22.92
CA LEU A 205 11.76 1.97 -21.62
C LEU A 205 10.59 0.99 -21.81
N VAL A 206 10.72 -0.20 -21.25
CA VAL A 206 9.63 -1.19 -21.20
C VAL A 206 9.17 -1.32 -19.76
N ASP A 207 7.87 -1.16 -19.50
CA ASP A 207 7.25 -1.40 -18.19
C ASP A 207 6.54 -2.75 -18.24
N VAL A 208 7.09 -3.75 -17.55
CA VAL A 208 6.59 -5.12 -17.52
C VAL A 208 5.60 -5.27 -16.36
N GLY A 209 4.40 -5.73 -16.68
CA GLY A 209 3.28 -5.74 -15.74
C GLY A 209 2.79 -4.31 -15.46
N GLY A 210 2.89 -3.41 -16.47
CA GLY A 210 2.59 -2.00 -16.30
C GLY A 210 1.09 -1.66 -16.18
N GLY A 211 0.21 -2.67 -16.25
CA GLY A 211 -1.24 -2.50 -16.12
C GLY A 211 -1.80 -1.55 -17.18
N LEU A 212 -2.50 -0.53 -16.73
CA LEU A 212 -3.08 0.49 -17.61
C LEU A 212 -2.06 1.55 -18.08
N GLY A 213 -0.77 1.43 -17.76
CA GLY A 213 0.30 2.32 -18.26
C GLY A 213 0.48 3.63 -17.47
N VAL A 214 -0.08 3.74 -16.28
CA VAL A 214 -0.04 4.97 -15.45
C VAL A 214 1.40 5.39 -15.15
N THR A 215 2.27 4.45 -14.77
CA THR A 215 3.70 4.72 -14.50
C THR A 215 4.40 5.34 -15.71
N LEU A 216 4.20 4.73 -16.89
CA LEU A 216 4.81 5.24 -18.13
C LEU A 216 4.26 6.61 -18.54
N ASN A 217 2.96 6.85 -18.35
CA ASN A 217 2.40 8.17 -18.61
C ASN A 217 3.07 9.26 -17.76
N LEU A 218 3.34 9.00 -16.50
CA LEU A 218 4.06 9.93 -15.61
C LEU A 218 5.53 10.11 -16.05
N ILE A 219 6.20 9.00 -16.42
CA ILE A 219 7.59 9.04 -16.89
C ILE A 219 7.71 9.81 -18.21
N THR A 220 6.87 9.51 -19.21
CA THR A 220 6.91 10.17 -20.52
C THR A 220 6.47 11.63 -20.45
N SER A 221 5.59 12.00 -19.55
CA SER A 221 5.23 13.40 -19.28
C SER A 221 6.44 14.21 -18.79
N ARG A 222 7.33 13.59 -17.98
CA ARG A 222 8.55 14.23 -17.47
C ARG A 222 9.74 14.11 -18.43
N TYR A 223 9.82 13.02 -19.19
CA TYR A 223 10.88 12.68 -20.13
C TYR A 223 10.30 12.35 -21.51
N PRO A 224 9.79 13.34 -22.27
CA PRO A 224 9.04 13.09 -23.52
C PRO A 224 9.90 12.54 -24.68
N HIS A 225 11.21 12.45 -24.50
CA HIS A 225 12.13 11.81 -25.45
C HIS A 225 12.16 10.28 -25.35
N ILE A 226 11.61 9.70 -24.25
CA ILE A 226 11.59 8.25 -24.05
C ILE A 226 10.46 7.65 -24.88
N LYS A 227 10.80 6.64 -25.69
CA LYS A 227 9.81 5.73 -26.28
C LYS A 227 9.45 4.67 -25.24
N ALA A 228 8.22 4.65 -24.80
CA ALA A 228 7.78 3.77 -23.72
C ALA A 228 6.89 2.65 -24.26
N ILE A 229 7.13 1.42 -23.80
CA ILE A 229 6.32 0.23 -24.09
C ILE A 229 5.68 -0.23 -22.79
N ASN A 230 4.36 -0.16 -22.71
CA ASN A 230 3.57 -0.76 -21.65
C ASN A 230 3.28 -2.22 -22.01
N PHE A 231 3.85 -3.16 -21.30
CA PHE A 231 3.74 -4.58 -21.59
C PHE A 231 2.99 -5.30 -20.48
N ASP A 232 1.85 -5.88 -20.82
CA ASP A 232 1.00 -6.63 -19.88
C ASP A 232 0.18 -7.68 -20.66
N LEU A 233 -0.62 -8.47 -19.94
CA LEU A 233 -1.49 -9.46 -20.55
C LEU A 233 -2.45 -8.82 -21.57
N PRO A 234 -2.78 -9.50 -22.70
CA PRO A 234 -3.60 -8.90 -23.75
C PRO A 234 -4.96 -8.37 -23.27
N HIS A 235 -5.59 -9.04 -22.30
CA HIS A 235 -6.87 -8.61 -21.75
C HIS A 235 -6.76 -7.38 -20.84
N VAL A 236 -5.57 -7.08 -20.29
CA VAL A 236 -5.29 -5.85 -19.54
C VAL A 236 -5.06 -4.70 -20.52
N ILE A 237 -4.21 -4.92 -21.51
CA ILE A 237 -3.82 -3.92 -22.51
C ILE A 237 -5.01 -3.37 -23.31
N GLN A 238 -6.00 -4.17 -23.62
CA GLN A 238 -7.20 -3.74 -24.35
C GLN A 238 -8.00 -2.64 -23.65
N HIS A 239 -7.81 -2.47 -22.35
CA HIS A 239 -8.47 -1.45 -21.52
C HIS A 239 -7.57 -0.26 -21.21
N ALA A 240 -6.28 -0.29 -21.63
CA ALA A 240 -5.34 0.77 -21.37
C ALA A 240 -5.68 2.03 -22.19
N PRO A 241 -5.78 3.20 -21.56
CA PRO A 241 -6.05 4.45 -22.27
C PRO A 241 -4.83 4.88 -23.08
N HIS A 242 -5.08 5.60 -24.17
CA HIS A 242 -3.99 6.16 -24.97
C HIS A 242 -3.21 7.22 -24.19
N TYR A 243 -1.89 7.06 -24.12
CA TYR A 243 -0.97 8.05 -23.55
C TYR A 243 0.08 8.48 -24.59
N PRO A 244 0.42 9.79 -24.66
CA PRO A 244 1.47 10.27 -25.57
C PRO A 244 2.82 9.59 -25.29
N GLY A 245 3.45 9.05 -26.33
CA GLY A 245 4.75 8.39 -26.22
C GLY A 245 4.76 6.99 -25.61
N VAL A 246 3.57 6.41 -25.33
CA VAL A 246 3.42 5.06 -24.79
C VAL A 246 2.75 4.16 -25.81
N GLU A 247 3.41 3.06 -26.16
CA GLU A 247 2.88 1.96 -26.94
C GLU A 247 2.39 0.86 -25.98
N HIS A 248 1.19 0.31 -26.21
CA HIS A 248 0.65 -0.79 -25.43
C HIS A 248 0.85 -2.10 -26.18
N VAL A 249 1.54 -3.06 -25.57
CA VAL A 249 1.88 -4.36 -26.15
C VAL A 249 1.36 -5.48 -25.26
N GLY A 250 0.55 -6.36 -25.79
CA GLY A 250 0.02 -7.54 -25.07
C GLY A 250 0.96 -8.74 -25.21
N GLY A 251 1.21 -9.45 -24.11
CA GLY A 251 2.02 -10.66 -24.09
C GLY A 251 2.15 -11.28 -22.71
N ASP A 252 2.84 -12.42 -22.63
CA ASP A 252 3.18 -13.09 -21.37
C ASP A 252 4.65 -12.85 -21.03
N MET A 253 4.91 -12.17 -19.91
CA MET A 253 6.26 -11.85 -19.43
C MET A 253 7.10 -13.10 -19.13
N PHE A 254 6.46 -14.23 -18.89
CA PHE A 254 7.14 -15.51 -18.69
C PHE A 254 7.55 -16.18 -20.00
N GLU A 255 7.00 -15.77 -21.13
CA GLU A 255 7.42 -16.26 -22.45
C GLU A 255 8.52 -15.34 -23.04
N SER A 256 8.26 -14.05 -23.09
CA SER A 256 9.23 -13.07 -23.61
C SER A 256 8.92 -11.65 -23.12
N VAL A 257 9.91 -10.76 -23.20
CA VAL A 257 9.81 -9.34 -22.88
C VAL A 257 10.24 -8.50 -24.08
N PRO A 258 9.54 -7.42 -24.46
CA PRO A 258 9.99 -6.51 -25.50
C PRO A 258 11.37 -5.92 -25.21
N LYS A 259 12.17 -5.66 -26.24
CA LYS A 259 13.51 -5.08 -26.08
C LYS A 259 13.44 -3.61 -25.68
N GLY A 260 14.37 -3.16 -24.84
CA GLY A 260 14.50 -1.78 -24.40
C GLY A 260 15.89 -1.49 -23.81
N ASP A 261 16.25 -0.22 -23.70
CA ASP A 261 17.48 0.21 -22.99
C ASP A 261 17.37 -0.10 -21.50
N ALA A 262 16.15 -0.02 -20.99
CA ALA A 262 15.82 -0.45 -19.63
C ALA A 262 14.45 -1.15 -19.59
N ILE A 263 14.33 -2.09 -18.66
CA ILE A 263 13.08 -2.74 -18.29
C ILE A 263 12.70 -2.27 -16.88
N LEU A 264 11.49 -1.77 -16.71
CA LEU A 264 10.92 -1.39 -15.42
C LEU A 264 9.99 -2.51 -14.94
N MET A 265 10.08 -2.86 -13.67
CA MET A 265 9.16 -3.72 -12.96
C MET A 265 8.83 -3.08 -11.61
N LYS A 266 7.61 -2.62 -11.43
CA LYS A 266 7.16 -2.00 -10.18
C LYS A 266 6.09 -2.88 -9.54
N PHE A 267 6.41 -3.46 -8.38
CA PHE A 267 5.52 -4.40 -7.67
C PHE A 267 5.18 -5.63 -8.51
N ILE A 268 6.21 -6.23 -9.10
CA ILE A 268 6.07 -7.42 -9.94
C ILE A 268 6.76 -8.63 -9.30
N LEU A 269 8.00 -8.47 -8.84
CA LEU A 269 8.76 -9.62 -8.33
C LEU A 269 8.13 -10.19 -7.05
N HIS A 270 7.49 -9.36 -6.24
CA HIS A 270 6.84 -9.81 -5.02
C HIS A 270 5.59 -10.67 -5.24
N ASP A 271 4.95 -10.59 -6.40
CA ASP A 271 3.76 -11.37 -6.72
C ASP A 271 4.07 -12.85 -7.02
N TRP A 272 5.33 -13.19 -7.29
CA TRP A 272 5.70 -14.45 -7.90
C TRP A 272 6.72 -15.25 -7.07
N SER A 273 6.71 -16.60 -7.27
CA SER A 273 7.71 -17.49 -6.69
C SER A 273 9.12 -17.20 -7.22
N ASP A 274 10.15 -17.67 -6.51
CA ASP A 274 11.54 -17.50 -6.93
C ASP A 274 11.83 -18.14 -8.30
N GLU A 275 11.16 -19.24 -8.63
CA GLU A 275 11.28 -19.91 -9.93
C GLU A 275 10.72 -19.02 -11.07
N GLN A 276 9.54 -18.46 -10.85
CA GLN A 276 8.89 -17.56 -11.80
C GLN A 276 9.69 -16.26 -11.95
N CYS A 277 10.15 -15.66 -10.84
CA CYS A 277 11.01 -14.50 -10.86
C CYS A 277 12.32 -14.75 -11.62
N LEU A 278 12.92 -15.89 -11.45
CA LEU A 278 14.14 -16.25 -12.20
C LEU A 278 13.87 -16.36 -13.70
N LYS A 279 12.73 -16.94 -14.10
CA LYS A 279 12.34 -17.01 -15.51
C LYS A 279 12.14 -15.62 -16.09
N LEU A 280 11.38 -14.78 -15.40
CA LEU A 280 11.14 -13.38 -15.80
C LEU A 280 12.43 -12.57 -15.90
N LEU A 281 13.30 -12.64 -14.89
CA LEU A 281 14.58 -11.91 -14.89
C LEU A 281 15.51 -12.34 -16.03
N LYS A 282 15.49 -13.62 -16.43
CA LYS A 282 16.22 -14.10 -17.62
C LYS A 282 15.67 -13.50 -18.91
N ASN A 283 14.33 -13.44 -19.07
CA ASN A 283 13.72 -12.78 -20.21
C ASN A 283 14.08 -11.29 -20.26
N CYS A 284 14.07 -10.61 -19.11
CA CYS A 284 14.50 -9.22 -19.00
C CYS A 284 15.99 -9.05 -19.32
N TYR A 285 16.85 -9.97 -18.88
CA TYR A 285 18.27 -9.98 -19.22
C TYR A 285 18.48 -10.07 -20.73
N GLU A 286 17.78 -10.96 -21.42
CA GLU A 286 17.86 -11.12 -22.87
C GLU A 286 17.30 -9.91 -23.64
N ALA A 287 16.30 -9.22 -23.07
CA ALA A 287 15.63 -8.06 -23.66
C ALA A 287 16.42 -6.76 -23.56
N THR A 288 17.41 -6.68 -22.65
CA THR A 288 18.25 -5.47 -22.46
C THR A 288 19.60 -5.61 -23.19
N PRO A 289 20.18 -4.51 -23.75
CA PRO A 289 21.54 -4.52 -24.27
C PRO A 289 22.59 -4.67 -23.16
N ASN A 290 23.87 -4.83 -23.52
CA ASN A 290 24.95 -5.05 -22.54
C ASN A 290 25.15 -3.87 -21.56
N ASP A 291 24.86 -2.67 -21.99
CA ASP A 291 24.87 -1.43 -21.21
C ASP A 291 23.50 -1.04 -20.65
N GLY A 292 22.50 -1.91 -20.85
CA GLY A 292 21.15 -1.74 -20.33
C GLY A 292 21.01 -2.20 -18.88
N LYS A 293 19.83 -1.98 -18.33
CA LYS A 293 19.51 -2.30 -16.93
C LYS A 293 18.06 -2.76 -16.76
N VAL A 294 17.83 -3.50 -15.69
CA VAL A 294 16.48 -3.75 -15.18
C VAL A 294 16.27 -2.93 -13.92
N ILE A 295 15.20 -2.17 -13.88
CA ILE A 295 14.83 -1.31 -12.77
C ILE A 295 13.66 -2.00 -12.03
N ALA A 296 13.92 -2.51 -10.84
CA ALA A 296 12.87 -3.07 -9.99
C ALA A 296 12.52 -2.10 -8.85
N VAL A 297 11.22 -2.01 -8.54
CA VAL A 297 10.71 -1.24 -7.41
C VAL A 297 9.92 -2.17 -6.53
N ASP A 298 10.53 -2.60 -5.43
CA ASP A 298 9.96 -3.53 -4.46
C ASP A 298 10.41 -3.20 -3.03
N ALA A 299 9.72 -3.77 -2.03
CA ALA A 299 10.19 -3.74 -0.67
C ALA A 299 11.40 -4.68 -0.49
N VAL A 300 12.33 -4.27 0.37
CA VAL A 300 13.47 -5.10 0.76
C VAL A 300 13.42 -5.31 2.26
N LEU A 301 13.30 -6.57 2.68
CA LEU A 301 13.25 -6.92 4.09
C LEU A 301 14.66 -7.11 4.66
N PRO A 302 14.97 -6.64 5.87
CA PRO A 302 16.17 -7.03 6.57
C PRO A 302 16.03 -8.48 7.09
N ILE A 303 17.16 -9.17 7.23
CA ILE A 303 17.18 -10.52 7.78
C ILE A 303 16.69 -10.54 9.23
N MET A 304 17.09 -9.53 10.02
CA MET A 304 16.64 -9.38 11.40
C MET A 304 15.47 -8.38 11.46
N PRO A 305 14.29 -8.78 11.98
CA PRO A 305 13.19 -7.87 12.16
C PRO A 305 13.53 -6.70 13.08
N GLU A 306 13.24 -5.48 12.65
CA GLU A 306 13.46 -4.24 13.40
C GLU A 306 12.13 -3.63 13.85
N ILE A 307 12.15 -2.92 14.99
CA ILE A 307 10.96 -2.22 15.48
C ILE A 307 10.93 -0.80 14.88
N SER A 308 10.56 -0.69 13.60
CA SER A 308 10.37 0.58 12.90
C SER A 308 9.03 0.60 12.18
N THR A 309 8.51 1.80 11.86
CA THR A 309 7.27 1.94 11.10
C THR A 309 7.40 1.33 9.70
N SER A 310 8.53 1.56 9.04
CA SER A 310 8.83 1.00 7.73
C SER A 310 8.82 -0.53 7.76
N MET A 311 9.50 -1.14 8.73
CA MET A 311 9.55 -2.59 8.88
C MET A 311 8.17 -3.19 9.15
N LYS A 312 7.40 -2.58 10.06
CA LYS A 312 6.03 -3.03 10.32
C LYS A 312 5.18 -3.02 9.04
N SER A 313 5.29 -1.95 8.25
CA SER A 313 4.58 -1.82 6.97
C SER A 313 5.00 -2.89 5.97
N ASN A 314 6.31 -3.12 5.80
CA ASN A 314 6.82 -4.10 4.85
C ASN A 314 6.50 -5.56 5.26
N CYS A 315 6.57 -5.89 6.57
CA CYS A 315 6.13 -7.20 7.04
C CYS A 315 4.61 -7.41 6.89
N GLN A 316 3.79 -6.35 7.03
CA GLN A 316 2.36 -6.43 6.72
C GLN A 316 2.13 -6.67 5.23
N SER A 317 2.90 -6.02 4.35
CA SER A 317 2.88 -6.28 2.90
C SER A 317 3.24 -7.73 2.60
N ASP A 318 4.33 -8.25 3.18
CA ASP A 318 4.77 -9.62 2.98
C ASP A 318 3.70 -10.67 3.34
N VAL A 319 3.05 -10.49 4.49
CA VAL A 319 1.96 -11.38 4.91
C VAL A 319 0.72 -11.22 4.02
N ASN A 320 0.46 -10.02 3.48
CA ASN A 320 -0.59 -9.84 2.47
C ASN A 320 -0.25 -10.60 1.18
N MET A 321 0.99 -10.53 0.68
CA MET A 321 1.41 -11.30 -0.51
C MET A 321 1.20 -12.80 -0.30
N MET A 322 1.68 -13.34 0.82
CA MET A 322 1.50 -14.75 1.19
C MET A 322 0.03 -15.17 1.26
N THR A 323 -0.84 -14.32 1.78
CA THR A 323 -2.24 -14.64 2.06
C THR A 323 -3.14 -14.47 0.84
N LEU A 324 -2.90 -13.44 0.02
CA LEU A 324 -3.86 -12.93 -0.95
C LEU A 324 -3.41 -13.12 -2.40
N VAL A 325 -2.11 -13.11 -2.73
CA VAL A 325 -1.68 -12.97 -4.12
C VAL A 325 -1.44 -14.33 -4.78
N SER A 326 -0.21 -14.76 -4.91
CA SER A 326 0.13 -16.00 -5.61
C SER A 326 0.89 -16.97 -4.71
N PRO A 327 0.78 -18.28 -4.91
CA PRO A 327 1.62 -19.23 -4.21
C PRO A 327 3.10 -18.93 -4.44
N GLY A 328 3.85 -18.67 -3.34
CA GLY A 328 5.26 -18.30 -3.38
C GLY A 328 5.54 -16.81 -3.57
N GLY A 329 4.52 -15.97 -3.72
CA GLY A 329 4.66 -14.50 -3.65
C GLY A 329 5.12 -14.07 -2.26
N LYS A 330 6.09 -13.14 -2.20
CA LYS A 330 6.70 -12.65 -0.96
C LYS A 330 7.49 -11.38 -1.19
N GLU A 331 7.64 -10.57 -0.16
CA GLU A 331 8.70 -9.58 -0.11
C GLU A 331 10.05 -10.29 0.15
N ARG A 332 11.13 -9.73 -0.39
CA ARG A 332 12.44 -10.40 -0.38
C ARG A 332 13.49 -9.61 0.39
N THR A 333 14.46 -10.34 0.95
CA THR A 333 15.67 -9.76 1.50
C THR A 333 16.66 -9.36 0.40
N GLU A 334 17.61 -8.51 0.72
CA GLU A 334 18.72 -8.14 -0.18
C GLU A 334 19.45 -9.39 -0.71
N ALA A 335 19.74 -10.36 0.16
CA ALA A 335 20.43 -11.58 -0.23
C ALA A 335 19.62 -12.42 -1.24
N GLU A 336 18.29 -12.47 -1.11
CA GLU A 336 17.42 -13.16 -2.05
C GLU A 336 17.37 -12.46 -3.40
N PHE A 337 17.30 -11.11 -3.44
CA PHE A 337 17.39 -10.35 -4.70
C PHE A 337 18.74 -10.57 -5.39
N ILE A 338 19.86 -10.50 -4.67
CA ILE A 338 21.19 -10.78 -5.21
C ILE A 338 21.28 -12.19 -5.77
N ALA A 339 20.72 -13.19 -5.07
CA ALA A 339 20.70 -14.58 -5.54
C ALA A 339 19.89 -14.73 -6.85
N LEU A 340 18.74 -14.07 -6.97
CA LEU A 340 17.94 -14.08 -8.19
C LEU A 340 18.67 -13.39 -9.34
N ALA A 341 19.25 -12.21 -9.11
CA ALA A 341 20.02 -11.46 -10.10
C ALA A 341 21.17 -12.27 -10.66
N THR A 342 22.00 -12.85 -9.79
CA THR A 342 23.15 -13.69 -10.14
C THR A 342 22.72 -14.91 -10.96
N LYS A 343 21.68 -15.63 -10.53
CA LYS A 343 21.16 -16.81 -11.25
C LYS A 343 20.58 -16.44 -12.62
N ALA A 344 20.06 -15.21 -12.78
CA ALA A 344 19.54 -14.70 -14.04
C ALA A 344 20.65 -14.21 -15.00
N GLY A 345 21.88 -14.03 -14.52
CA GLY A 345 23.04 -13.60 -15.32
C GLY A 345 23.51 -12.17 -15.07
N PHE A 346 22.82 -11.39 -14.22
CA PHE A 346 23.24 -10.04 -13.86
C PHE A 346 24.49 -10.05 -13.00
N SER A 347 25.35 -9.04 -13.18
CA SER A 347 26.60 -8.87 -12.43
C SER A 347 26.36 -8.33 -11.01
N GLY A 348 25.24 -7.64 -10.80
CA GLY A 348 24.90 -7.11 -9.47
C GLY A 348 23.64 -6.26 -9.46
N ILE A 349 23.37 -5.70 -8.28
CA ILE A 349 22.25 -4.78 -8.01
C ILE A 349 22.83 -3.51 -7.38
N ARG A 350 22.33 -2.34 -7.83
CA ARG A 350 22.54 -1.06 -7.16
C ARG A 350 21.22 -0.63 -6.53
N TYR A 351 21.26 -0.22 -5.26
CA TYR A 351 20.14 0.34 -4.53
C TYR A 351 20.20 1.86 -4.64
N GLU A 352 19.46 2.44 -5.60
CA GLU A 352 19.61 3.82 -6.02
C GLU A 352 18.81 4.82 -5.19
N SER A 353 17.61 4.46 -4.77
CA SER A 353 16.71 5.36 -4.04
C SER A 353 15.73 4.58 -3.17
N PHE A 354 15.48 5.09 -1.96
CA PHE A 354 14.46 4.57 -1.03
C PHE A 354 13.29 5.55 -0.96
N VAL A 355 12.12 5.12 -1.40
CA VAL A 355 10.94 5.97 -1.57
C VAL A 355 9.68 5.23 -1.12
N CYS A 356 8.89 5.83 -0.25
CA CYS A 356 7.61 5.27 0.20
C CYS A 356 7.71 3.82 0.70
N ASN A 357 8.79 3.47 1.41
CA ASN A 357 9.13 2.12 1.89
C ASN A 357 9.61 1.13 0.83
N TYR A 358 9.84 1.56 -0.41
CA TYR A 358 10.32 0.72 -1.49
C TYR A 358 11.70 1.16 -1.96
N TRP A 359 12.51 0.21 -2.40
CA TRP A 359 13.78 0.47 -3.06
C TRP A 359 13.62 0.52 -4.58
N VAL A 360 14.22 1.51 -5.20
CA VAL A 360 14.49 1.51 -6.64
C VAL A 360 15.84 0.82 -6.83
N MET A 361 15.82 -0.35 -7.41
CA MET A 361 16.98 -1.22 -7.61
C MET A 361 17.32 -1.30 -9.10
N GLU A 362 18.58 -1.15 -9.47
CA GLU A 362 19.07 -1.38 -10.82
C GLU A 362 19.88 -2.69 -10.88
N PHE A 363 19.39 -3.65 -11.65
CA PHE A 363 20.12 -4.87 -12.01
C PHE A 363 20.93 -4.58 -13.27
N PHE A 364 22.21 -4.82 -13.25
CA PHE A 364 23.13 -4.53 -14.37
C PHE A 364 23.89 -5.76 -14.82
N LYS A 365 24.22 -5.79 -16.12
CA LYS A 365 25.01 -6.86 -16.74
C LYS A 365 26.48 -6.78 -16.44
#